data_ad481c4202e10202e2524b9dd54a2d91
#
_entry.id   ad481c4202e10202e2524b9dd54a2d91
#
_cell.length_a   1.000
_cell.length_b   1.000
_cell.length_c   1.000
_cell.angle_alpha   90.00
_cell.angle_beta   90.00
_cell.angle_gamma   90.00
#
_symmetry.space_group_name_H-M   'P 1'
#
loop_
_entity.id
_entity.type
_entity.pdbx_description
1 polymer ?
#
loop_
_entity_poly.entity_id
_entity_poly.type
_entity_poly.pdbx_seq_one_letter_code
_entity_poly.pdbx_strand_id
1 'polypeptide(L)'
;LGVTDADSLKLESLVLAGDHHNGGRTGCVLVFQQGTVVYKPRSIEGEQAYYNIIQKLAEYGAPAMRAARVAVGNGYGFMEFIEREEVDFSSEDFLESSGRLAALLYALQTKDMHEENLVPLSEGPVPVDLETMLHPIHTAADDDPVIPADSAFLYKLRGISTSALLPTRLMRSDPSQGYVDIGFIQGEQGVNPFAGMSVERPFRDDAVVRFVRESVPEDTGNTSEAGSDELEQQRNLH
;
A
#
# COMPACT_ATOMS: atom_id res chain seq x y z
N LEU A 1 6.58 -2.62 -21.05
CA LEU A 1 6.07 -3.43 -22.18
C LEU A 1 7.12 -3.69 -23.26
N GLY A 2 8.23 -2.91 -23.31
CA GLY A 2 9.32 -3.12 -24.29
C GLY A 2 8.93 -2.92 -25.76
N VAL A 3 7.80 -2.27 -26.02
CA VAL A 3 7.23 -2.07 -27.37
C VAL A 3 7.62 -0.68 -27.85
N THR A 4 8.13 -0.59 -29.07
CA THR A 4 8.56 0.68 -29.70
C THR A 4 7.44 1.36 -30.48
N ASP A 5 6.38 0.64 -30.81
CA ASP A 5 5.23 1.12 -31.57
C ASP A 5 3.96 0.96 -30.74
N ALA A 6 3.36 2.07 -30.34
CA ALA A 6 2.13 2.07 -29.55
C ALA A 6 0.93 1.44 -30.28
N ASP A 7 0.89 1.52 -31.62
CA ASP A 7 -0.18 0.95 -32.42
C ASP A 7 -0.14 -0.59 -32.43
N SER A 8 0.97 -1.18 -32.02
CA SER A 8 1.10 -2.63 -31.88
C SER A 8 0.52 -3.17 -30.56
N LEU A 9 0.21 -2.30 -29.60
CA LEU A 9 -0.36 -2.69 -28.32
C LEU A 9 -1.80 -3.15 -28.51
N LYS A 10 -2.10 -4.34 -28.01
CA LYS A 10 -3.46 -4.91 -28.02
C LYS A 10 -3.95 -5.09 -26.61
N LEU A 11 -4.91 -4.26 -26.23
CA LEU A 11 -5.59 -4.35 -24.93
C LEU A 11 -6.51 -5.58 -24.94
N GLU A 12 -6.32 -6.47 -23.96
CA GLU A 12 -7.15 -7.66 -23.74
C GLU A 12 -8.21 -7.43 -22.67
N SER A 13 -7.83 -6.79 -21.57
CA SER A 13 -8.75 -6.47 -20.50
C SER A 13 -8.34 -5.20 -19.74
N LEU A 14 -9.33 -4.64 -19.06
CA LEU A 14 -9.18 -3.50 -18.16
C LEU A 14 -9.91 -3.84 -16.87
N VAL A 15 -9.22 -3.73 -15.73
CA VAL A 15 -9.79 -3.93 -14.41
C VAL A 15 -9.65 -2.64 -13.63
N LEU A 16 -10.78 -2.10 -13.13
CA LEU A 16 -10.76 -0.93 -12.29
C LEU A 16 -10.19 -1.32 -10.91
N ALA A 17 -9.31 -0.51 -10.39
CA ALA A 17 -8.61 -0.77 -9.14
C ALA A 17 -8.32 0.54 -8.40
N GLY A 18 -8.28 0.45 -7.07
CA GLY A 18 -7.90 1.53 -6.20
C GLY A 18 -8.97 2.57 -5.91
N ASP A 19 -8.59 3.53 -5.11
CA ASP A 19 -9.45 4.61 -4.64
C ASP A 19 -9.84 5.59 -5.75
N HIS A 20 -10.90 6.33 -5.50
CA HIS A 20 -11.34 7.39 -6.40
C HIS A 20 -10.54 8.67 -6.14
N HIS A 21 -9.83 9.14 -7.15
CA HIS A 21 -9.06 10.39 -7.10
C HIS A 21 -9.75 11.50 -7.91
N ASN A 22 -9.46 12.75 -7.58
CA ASN A 22 -9.70 13.92 -8.43
C ASN A 22 -11.06 13.96 -9.17
N GLY A 23 -12.17 13.81 -8.45
CA GLY A 23 -13.51 13.91 -9.04
C GLY A 23 -14.01 12.60 -9.65
N GLY A 24 -13.62 11.45 -9.08
CA GLY A 24 -14.14 10.14 -9.45
C GLY A 24 -13.28 9.39 -10.48
N ARG A 25 -12.06 9.84 -10.72
CA ARG A 25 -11.10 9.07 -11.54
C ARG A 25 -10.59 7.89 -10.73
N THR A 26 -10.59 6.72 -11.34
CA THR A 26 -10.14 5.48 -10.71
C THR A 26 -8.93 4.95 -11.44
N GLY A 27 -7.97 4.40 -10.70
CA GLY A 27 -6.87 3.63 -11.25
C GLY A 27 -7.38 2.40 -11.98
N CYS A 28 -6.57 1.84 -12.85
CA CYS A 28 -6.91 0.58 -13.48
C CYS A 28 -5.67 -0.22 -13.87
N VAL A 29 -5.84 -1.53 -13.89
CA VAL A 29 -4.87 -2.45 -14.48
C VAL A 29 -5.24 -2.68 -15.93
N LEU A 30 -4.28 -2.44 -16.80
CA LEU A 30 -4.40 -2.64 -18.25
C LEU A 30 -3.61 -3.86 -18.64
N VAL A 31 -4.29 -4.89 -19.10
CA VAL A 31 -3.69 -6.13 -19.57
C VAL A 31 -3.62 -6.09 -21.10
N PHE A 32 -2.40 -6.07 -21.62
CA PHE A 32 -2.11 -6.15 -23.04
C PHE A 32 -1.52 -7.51 -23.37
N GLN A 33 -1.58 -7.92 -24.63
CA GLN A 33 -0.87 -9.13 -25.08
C GLN A 33 0.63 -9.09 -24.79
N GLN A 34 1.20 -7.90 -24.67
CA GLN A 34 2.63 -7.66 -24.45
C GLN A 34 3.01 -7.50 -22.98
N GLY A 35 2.04 -7.55 -22.06
CA GLY A 35 2.26 -7.42 -20.62
C GLY A 35 1.23 -6.52 -19.94
N THR A 36 1.38 -6.37 -18.65
CA THR A 36 0.42 -5.65 -17.81
C THR A 36 1.04 -4.39 -17.24
N VAL A 37 0.25 -3.32 -17.14
CA VAL A 37 0.63 -2.06 -16.50
C VAL A 37 -0.51 -1.51 -15.66
N VAL A 38 -0.17 -0.74 -14.64
CA VAL A 38 -1.13 -0.02 -13.79
C VAL A 38 -1.20 1.42 -14.26
N TYR A 39 -2.40 1.90 -14.55
CA TYR A 39 -2.68 3.31 -14.78
C TYR A 39 -3.08 3.97 -13.47
N LYS A 40 -2.40 5.06 -13.10
CA LYS A 40 -2.73 5.89 -11.95
C LYS A 40 -3.21 7.27 -12.42
N PRO A 41 -4.45 7.68 -12.09
CA PRO A 41 -5.05 8.96 -12.53
C PRO A 41 -4.59 10.16 -11.67
N ARG A 42 -3.38 10.09 -11.13
CA ARG A 42 -2.70 11.10 -10.32
C ARG A 42 -1.24 11.25 -10.71
N SER A 43 -0.58 12.30 -10.25
CA SER A 43 0.89 12.36 -10.39
C SER A 43 1.55 11.19 -9.67
N ILE A 44 2.52 10.56 -10.34
CA ILE A 44 3.39 9.51 -9.80
C ILE A 44 4.86 9.94 -9.79
N GLU A 45 5.09 11.24 -9.65
CA GLU A 45 6.46 11.78 -9.54
C GLU A 45 7.16 11.28 -8.27
N GLY A 46 6.40 10.96 -7.21
CA GLY A 46 6.90 10.32 -5.99
C GLY A 46 7.51 8.95 -6.28
N GLU A 47 6.79 8.11 -7.00
CA GLU A 47 7.24 6.79 -7.43
C GLU A 47 8.47 6.88 -8.35
N GLN A 48 8.49 7.87 -9.25
CA GLN A 48 9.66 8.12 -10.10
C GLN A 48 10.88 8.56 -9.29
N ALA A 49 10.69 9.44 -8.30
CA ALA A 49 11.75 9.88 -7.41
C ALA A 49 12.30 8.69 -6.60
N TYR A 50 11.43 7.87 -6.07
CA TYR A 50 11.80 6.65 -5.34
C TYR A 50 12.62 5.70 -6.23
N TYR A 51 12.14 5.42 -7.44
CA TYR A 51 12.87 4.60 -8.41
C TYR A 51 14.30 5.15 -8.65
N ASN A 52 14.43 6.45 -8.87
CA ASN A 52 15.72 7.10 -9.09
C ASN A 52 16.63 7.01 -7.85
N ILE A 53 16.07 7.10 -6.65
CA ILE A 53 16.82 6.93 -5.39
C ILE A 53 17.37 5.51 -5.31
N ILE A 54 16.55 4.49 -5.58
CA ILE A 54 16.99 3.09 -5.57
C ILE A 54 18.15 2.87 -6.55
N GLN A 55 18.02 3.37 -7.79
CA GLN A 55 19.09 3.27 -8.78
C GLN A 55 20.37 3.96 -8.29
N LYS A 56 20.22 5.13 -7.67
CA LYS A 56 21.36 5.89 -7.16
C LYS A 56 22.05 5.20 -5.99
N LEU A 57 21.29 4.63 -5.07
CA LEU A 57 21.83 3.84 -3.96
C LEU A 57 22.64 2.64 -4.47
N ALA A 58 22.15 1.95 -5.50
CA ALA A 58 22.86 0.84 -6.13
C ALA A 58 24.20 1.28 -6.73
N GLU A 59 24.28 2.46 -7.37
CA GLU A 59 25.55 3.04 -7.87
C GLU A 59 26.57 3.28 -6.75
N TYR A 60 26.12 3.55 -5.54
CA TYR A 60 26.97 3.72 -4.35
C TYR A 60 27.24 2.41 -3.60
N GLY A 61 26.84 1.27 -4.16
CA GLY A 61 27.11 -0.05 -3.61
C GLY A 61 26.15 -0.48 -2.49
N ALA A 62 25.00 0.17 -2.36
CA ALA A 62 23.95 -0.33 -1.48
C ALA A 62 23.43 -1.69 -1.97
N PRO A 63 22.98 -2.58 -1.08
CA PRO A 63 22.33 -3.83 -1.46
C PRO A 63 21.17 -3.57 -2.41
N ALA A 64 20.95 -4.49 -3.35
CA ALA A 64 19.88 -4.38 -4.32
C ALA A 64 18.50 -4.28 -3.62
N MET A 65 17.69 -3.37 -4.13
CA MET A 65 16.28 -3.21 -3.76
C MET A 65 15.45 -3.10 -5.03
N ARG A 66 14.25 -3.66 -5.01
CA ARG A 66 13.32 -3.58 -6.14
C ARG A 66 12.49 -2.31 -6.03
N ALA A 67 12.31 -1.64 -7.16
CA ALA A 67 11.35 -0.56 -7.32
C ALA A 67 10.57 -0.76 -8.63
N ALA A 68 9.29 -0.45 -8.64
CA ALA A 68 8.48 -0.51 -9.84
C ALA A 68 8.95 0.54 -10.85
N ARG A 69 9.05 0.16 -12.11
CA ARG A 69 9.32 1.12 -13.20
C ARG A 69 8.09 1.95 -13.46
N VAL A 70 8.29 3.22 -13.76
CA VAL A 70 7.19 4.16 -13.98
C VAL A 70 7.40 5.00 -15.23
N ALA A 71 6.29 5.46 -15.79
CA ALA A 71 6.27 6.42 -16.89
C ALA A 71 5.32 7.57 -16.49
N VAL A 72 5.89 8.73 -16.21
CA VAL A 72 5.17 9.90 -15.70
C VAL A 72 4.54 10.68 -16.87
N GLY A 73 3.24 10.95 -16.76
CA GLY A 73 2.48 11.86 -17.61
C GLY A 73 2.13 13.15 -16.87
N ASN A 74 1.42 14.05 -17.52
CA ASN A 74 0.97 15.30 -16.91
C ASN A 74 -0.30 15.06 -16.08
N GLY A 75 -0.13 14.86 -14.77
CA GLY A 75 -1.23 14.58 -13.82
C GLY A 75 -1.75 13.14 -13.87
N TYR A 76 -1.01 12.23 -14.48
CA TYR A 76 -1.27 10.79 -14.48
C TYR A 76 0.04 10.02 -14.68
N GLY A 77 0.00 8.71 -14.56
CA GLY A 77 1.14 7.88 -14.90
C GLY A 77 0.81 6.43 -15.12
N PHE A 78 1.82 5.69 -15.58
CA PHE A 78 1.78 4.24 -15.70
C PHE A 78 2.90 3.65 -14.87
N MET A 79 2.59 2.59 -14.18
CA MET A 79 3.52 1.85 -13.34
C MET A 79 3.57 0.39 -13.79
N GLU A 80 4.73 -0.22 -13.67
CA GLU A 80 4.90 -1.64 -13.83
C GLU A 80 3.94 -2.38 -12.89
N PHE A 81 3.23 -3.36 -13.44
CA PHE A 81 2.45 -4.28 -12.60
C PHE A 81 3.42 -5.25 -11.92
N ILE A 82 3.42 -5.23 -10.60
CA ILE A 82 4.22 -6.15 -9.78
C ILE A 82 3.31 -7.29 -9.36
N GLU A 83 3.62 -8.48 -9.84
CA GLU A 83 2.89 -9.69 -9.45
C GLU A 83 3.35 -10.14 -8.06
N ARG A 84 2.38 -10.40 -7.19
CA ARG A 84 2.63 -10.85 -5.82
C ARG A 84 3.21 -12.27 -5.83
N GLU A 85 4.20 -12.50 -4.99
CA GLU A 85 4.78 -13.83 -4.75
C GLU A 85 4.36 -14.36 -3.38
N GLU A 86 4.28 -15.67 -3.27
CA GLU A 86 4.21 -16.32 -1.97
C GLU A 86 5.58 -16.26 -1.31
N VAL A 87 5.66 -15.67 -0.13
CA VAL A 87 6.92 -15.47 0.60
C VAL A 87 6.78 -15.93 2.05
N ASP A 88 7.87 -16.43 2.60
CA ASP A 88 7.98 -16.63 4.03
C ASP A 88 8.40 -15.33 4.71
N PHE A 89 7.42 -14.64 5.32
CA PHE A 89 7.63 -13.38 6.04
C PHE A 89 8.54 -13.51 7.27
N SER A 90 8.82 -14.73 7.72
CA SER A 90 9.74 -14.99 8.83
C SER A 90 11.16 -15.31 8.38
N SER A 91 11.41 -15.46 7.09
CA SER A 91 12.74 -15.76 6.56
C SER A 91 13.72 -14.60 6.83
N GLU A 92 14.98 -14.93 7.12
CA GLU A 92 16.00 -13.92 7.40
C GLU A 92 16.21 -12.98 6.21
N ASP A 93 16.22 -13.48 5.00
CA ASP A 93 16.41 -12.69 3.78
C ASP A 93 15.27 -11.70 3.57
N PHE A 94 14.02 -12.12 3.79
CA PHE A 94 12.86 -11.22 3.68
C PHE A 94 12.85 -10.16 4.78
N LEU A 95 13.18 -10.54 6.02
CA LEU A 95 13.26 -9.60 7.13
C LEU A 95 14.41 -8.59 6.94
N GLU A 96 15.55 -9.03 6.42
CA GLU A 96 16.66 -8.13 6.12
C GLU A 96 16.29 -7.12 5.02
N SER A 97 15.65 -7.58 3.93
CA SER A 97 15.19 -6.70 2.86
C SER A 97 14.10 -5.72 3.33
N SER A 98 13.19 -6.18 4.20
CA SER A 98 12.20 -5.33 4.85
C SER A 98 12.85 -4.30 5.77
N GLY A 99 13.92 -4.66 6.47
CA GLY A 99 14.72 -3.73 7.28
C GLY A 99 15.39 -2.64 6.43
N ARG A 100 15.91 -2.98 5.25
CA ARG A 100 16.45 -2.00 4.30
C ARG A 100 15.37 -1.03 3.82
N LEU A 101 14.19 -1.57 3.47
CA LEU A 101 13.04 -0.73 3.10
C LEU A 101 12.63 0.18 4.27
N ALA A 102 12.55 -0.36 5.50
CA ALA A 102 12.23 0.42 6.69
C ALA A 102 13.15 1.63 6.87
N ALA A 103 14.46 1.44 6.71
CA ALA A 103 15.44 2.51 6.80
C ALA A 103 15.20 3.60 5.76
N LEU A 104 14.84 3.21 4.54
CA LEU A 104 14.56 4.15 3.45
C LEU A 104 13.23 4.89 3.67
N LEU A 105 12.17 4.19 4.05
CA LEU A 105 10.88 4.80 4.39
C LEU A 105 11.01 5.81 5.54
N TYR A 106 11.81 5.48 6.54
CA TYR A 106 12.12 6.39 7.64
C TYR A 106 12.85 7.65 7.14
N ALA A 107 13.88 7.49 6.32
CA ALA A 107 14.62 8.61 5.76
C ALA A 107 13.76 9.51 4.86
N LEU A 108 12.85 8.93 4.11
CA LEU A 108 11.92 9.62 3.20
C LEU A 108 10.63 10.07 3.90
N GLN A 109 10.49 9.82 5.20
CA GLN A 109 9.28 10.16 5.99
C GLN A 109 7.99 9.64 5.33
N THR A 110 8.09 8.47 4.68
CA THR A 110 6.97 7.84 4.00
C THR A 110 6.04 7.19 5.02
N LYS A 111 4.77 7.32 4.80
CA LYS A 111 3.70 6.76 5.63
C LYS A 111 2.81 5.87 4.78
N ASP A 112 1.83 5.24 5.45
CA ASP A 112 0.78 4.50 4.76
C ASP A 112 1.28 3.29 3.94
N MET A 113 2.37 2.66 4.40
CA MET A 113 2.96 1.47 3.77
C MET A 113 2.34 0.20 4.38
N HIS A 114 1.02 0.10 4.34
CA HIS A 114 0.28 -1.08 4.78
C HIS A 114 0.24 -2.17 3.69
N GLU A 115 -0.48 -3.26 3.96
CA GLU A 115 -0.50 -4.46 3.10
C GLU A 115 -0.97 -4.22 1.66
N GLU A 116 -1.76 -3.16 1.42
CA GLU A 116 -2.27 -2.83 0.09
C GLU A 116 -1.27 -1.99 -0.73
N ASN A 117 -0.36 -1.28 -0.06
CA ASN A 117 0.62 -0.38 -0.68
C ASN A 117 2.01 -1.02 -0.87
N LEU A 118 2.16 -2.29 -0.46
CA LEU A 118 3.38 -3.07 -0.60
C LEU A 118 3.09 -4.44 -1.22
N VAL A 119 3.87 -4.80 -2.23
CA VAL A 119 3.79 -6.13 -2.84
C VAL A 119 4.96 -6.97 -2.36
N PRO A 120 4.72 -8.15 -1.73
CA PRO A 120 5.78 -9.05 -1.31
C PRO A 120 6.36 -9.77 -2.52
N LEU A 121 7.69 -9.75 -2.63
CA LEU A 121 8.48 -10.57 -3.54
C LEU A 121 9.53 -11.32 -2.75
N SER A 122 10.07 -12.40 -3.29
CA SER A 122 11.15 -13.19 -2.68
C SER A 122 12.41 -12.36 -2.40
N GLU A 123 12.66 -11.34 -3.20
CA GLU A 123 13.76 -10.38 -3.02
C GLU A 123 13.45 -9.24 -2.05
N GLY A 124 12.23 -9.17 -1.52
CA GLY A 124 11.78 -8.19 -0.53
C GLY A 124 10.53 -7.42 -0.96
N PRO A 125 9.94 -6.63 -0.04
CA PRO A 125 8.72 -5.87 -0.31
C PRO A 125 8.97 -4.71 -1.27
N VAL A 126 8.02 -4.48 -2.19
CA VAL A 126 8.08 -3.42 -3.20
C VAL A 126 6.93 -2.43 -2.99
N PRO A 127 7.22 -1.15 -2.73
CA PRO A 127 6.19 -0.12 -2.66
C PRO A 127 5.54 0.13 -4.02
N VAL A 128 4.20 0.15 -4.02
CA VAL A 128 3.39 0.41 -5.22
C VAL A 128 2.52 1.66 -5.09
N ASP A 129 2.47 2.27 -3.91
CA ASP A 129 1.87 3.57 -3.68
C ASP A 129 2.75 4.43 -2.76
N LEU A 130 3.28 5.53 -3.28
CA LEU A 130 4.23 6.40 -2.60
C LEU A 130 3.74 7.86 -2.54
N GLU A 131 2.43 8.08 -2.61
CA GLU A 131 1.86 9.42 -2.56
C GLU A 131 2.16 10.15 -1.24
N THR A 132 2.43 9.40 -0.19
CA THR A 132 2.77 9.94 1.14
C THR A 132 4.26 10.17 1.36
N MET A 133 5.10 9.91 0.35
CA MET A 133 6.55 10.13 0.45
C MET A 133 6.87 11.62 0.68
N LEU A 134 7.79 11.90 1.60
CA LEU A 134 8.14 13.26 2.04
C LEU A 134 6.94 14.04 2.59
N HIS A 135 5.97 13.34 3.15
CA HIS A 135 4.77 13.94 3.71
C HIS A 135 5.12 14.98 4.80
N PRO A 136 4.68 16.24 4.66
CA PRO A 136 5.01 17.26 5.64
C PRO A 136 4.38 16.91 6.99
N ILE A 137 5.20 16.95 8.04
CA ILE A 137 4.69 16.88 9.40
C ILE A 137 4.20 18.26 9.75
N HIS A 138 2.88 18.42 9.81
CA HIS A 138 2.30 19.64 10.37
C HIS A 138 2.61 19.64 11.87
N THR A 139 3.63 20.40 12.25
CA THR A 139 3.75 20.84 13.66
C THR A 139 2.65 21.86 13.86
N ALA A 140 1.84 21.69 14.91
CA ALA A 140 0.96 22.74 15.37
C ALA A 140 1.74 24.06 15.38
N ALA A 141 1.09 25.14 14.96
CA ALA A 141 1.71 26.47 15.07
C ALA A 141 2.22 26.65 16.50
N ASP A 142 3.30 27.41 16.68
CA ASP A 142 3.96 27.61 17.98
C ASP A 142 3.00 28.07 19.09
N ASP A 143 1.79 28.50 18.72
CA ASP A 143 0.72 28.97 19.62
C ASP A 143 -0.35 27.89 19.91
N ASP A 144 -0.23 26.64 19.41
CA ASP A 144 -1.21 25.60 19.74
C ASP A 144 -0.78 24.89 21.04
N PRO A 145 -1.51 25.10 22.15
CA PRO A 145 -1.16 24.53 23.45
C PRO A 145 -1.36 23.01 23.55
N VAL A 146 -1.90 22.38 22.48
CA VAL A 146 -2.31 20.96 22.51
C VAL A 146 -1.15 20.02 22.22
N ILE A 147 -0.12 20.44 21.49
CA ILE A 147 1.03 19.58 21.14
C ILE A 147 2.35 20.31 21.43
N PRO A 148 2.97 20.09 22.60
CA PRO A 148 4.30 20.63 22.88
C PRO A 148 5.31 20.16 21.84
N ALA A 149 6.15 21.08 21.36
CA ALA A 149 7.15 20.82 20.31
C ALA A 149 8.17 19.72 20.66
N ASP A 150 8.35 19.43 21.94
CA ASP A 150 9.23 18.40 22.51
C ASP A 150 8.49 17.12 22.93
N SER A 151 7.21 16.99 22.56
CA SER A 151 6.39 15.87 23.01
C SER A 151 6.82 14.54 22.38
N ALA A 152 6.74 13.47 23.17
CA ALA A 152 6.91 12.10 22.71
C ALA A 152 5.97 11.74 21.53
N PHE A 153 4.90 12.51 21.35
CA PHE A 153 3.97 12.39 20.24
C PHE A 153 4.61 12.76 18.90
N LEU A 154 5.41 13.84 18.83
CA LEU A 154 6.14 14.23 17.62
C LEU A 154 7.20 13.18 17.24
N TYR A 155 7.85 12.54 18.22
CA TYR A 155 8.74 11.42 17.98
C TYR A 155 7.99 10.22 17.39
N LYS A 156 6.79 9.92 17.90
CA LYS A 156 5.94 8.87 17.32
C LYS A 156 5.53 9.18 15.90
N LEU A 157 5.15 10.43 15.59
CA LEU A 157 4.77 10.84 14.22
C LEU A 157 5.92 10.75 13.21
N ARG A 158 7.17 10.72 13.66
CA ARG A 158 8.37 10.59 12.83
C ARG A 158 8.98 9.20 12.81
N GLY A 159 8.48 8.32 13.67
CA GLY A 159 9.00 6.96 13.79
C GLY A 159 8.62 6.06 12.62
N ILE A 160 9.43 5.02 12.41
CA ILE A 160 9.11 3.97 11.40
C ILE A 160 7.77 3.28 11.68
N SER A 161 7.33 3.25 12.93
CA SER A 161 6.02 2.72 13.31
C SER A 161 4.83 3.44 12.65
N THR A 162 5.03 4.66 12.15
CA THR A 162 3.98 5.40 11.43
C THR A 162 3.97 5.13 9.94
N SER A 163 4.92 4.36 9.43
CA SER A 163 4.93 3.93 8.03
C SER A 163 3.91 2.85 7.73
N ALA A 164 3.39 2.15 8.74
CA ALA A 164 2.58 0.95 8.61
C ALA A 164 3.29 -0.25 7.93
N LEU A 165 4.61 -0.20 7.76
CA LEU A 165 5.41 -1.36 7.36
C LEU A 165 5.44 -2.43 8.46
N LEU A 166 5.54 -1.98 9.73
CA LEU A 166 5.56 -2.84 10.92
C LEU A 166 4.14 -2.96 11.51
N PRO A 167 3.91 -3.89 12.45
CA PRO A 167 2.62 -4.07 13.07
C PRO A 167 2.01 -2.74 13.52
N THR A 168 0.86 -2.42 12.97
CA THR A 168 0.18 -1.13 13.20
C THR A 168 -1.26 -1.38 13.56
N ARG A 169 -1.56 -1.22 14.85
CA ARG A 169 -2.88 -1.52 15.40
C ARG A 169 -3.82 -0.34 15.29
N LEU A 170 -4.89 -0.50 14.54
CA LEU A 170 -6.04 0.40 14.57
C LEU A 170 -7.04 -0.07 15.63
N MET A 171 -7.40 0.82 16.53
CA MET A 171 -8.37 0.55 17.60
C MET A 171 -9.32 1.75 17.76
N ARG A 172 -10.49 1.51 18.32
CA ARG A 172 -11.39 2.59 18.76
C ARG A 172 -10.90 3.21 20.06
N SER A 173 -11.56 4.29 20.47
CA SER A 173 -11.28 4.98 21.73
C SER A 173 -11.36 4.07 22.96
N ASP A 174 -12.14 2.99 22.88
CA ASP A 174 -12.24 1.94 23.90
C ASP A 174 -11.42 0.71 23.44
N PRO A 175 -10.23 0.46 24.01
CA PRO A 175 -9.38 -0.67 23.64
C PRO A 175 -10.00 -2.04 23.91
N SER A 176 -11.01 -2.12 24.80
CA SER A 176 -11.71 -3.38 25.09
C SER A 176 -12.54 -3.89 23.90
N GLN A 177 -12.80 -3.05 22.91
CA GLN A 177 -13.54 -3.42 21.71
C GLN A 177 -12.69 -4.18 20.66
N GLY A 178 -11.40 -4.32 20.90
CA GLY A 178 -10.46 -4.99 20.01
C GLY A 178 -9.64 -4.05 19.14
N TYR A 179 -8.90 -4.63 18.21
CA TYR A 179 -8.06 -3.92 17.24
C TYR A 179 -7.95 -4.72 15.94
N VAL A 180 -7.52 -4.06 14.88
CA VAL A 180 -7.07 -4.70 13.63
C VAL A 180 -5.63 -4.26 13.36
N ASP A 181 -4.77 -5.19 12.98
CA ASP A 181 -3.42 -4.88 12.51
C ASP A 181 -3.46 -4.67 10.99
N ILE A 182 -3.12 -3.46 10.56
CA ILE A 182 -3.06 -3.07 9.16
C ILE A 182 -1.64 -3.00 8.64
N GLY A 183 -0.64 -3.36 9.45
CA GLY A 183 0.75 -3.36 9.04
C GLY A 183 1.02 -4.36 7.91
N PHE A 184 1.98 -4.06 7.04
CA PHE A 184 2.41 -5.00 6.02
C PHE A 184 3.04 -6.26 6.63
N ILE A 185 3.98 -6.09 7.57
CA ILE A 185 4.45 -7.17 8.43
C ILE A 185 3.50 -7.21 9.62
N GLN A 186 2.51 -8.10 9.56
CA GLN A 186 1.47 -8.16 10.56
C GLN A 186 1.98 -8.83 11.83
N GLY A 187 1.46 -8.33 12.96
CA GLY A 187 1.59 -8.96 14.25
C GLY A 187 0.42 -9.89 14.54
N GLU A 188 0.14 -10.07 15.82
CA GLU A 188 -1.02 -10.82 16.30
C GLU A 188 -2.30 -10.07 15.94
N GLN A 189 -3.23 -10.77 15.31
CA GLN A 189 -4.54 -10.21 14.97
C GLN A 189 -5.48 -10.21 16.19
N GLY A 190 -6.21 -9.12 16.32
CA GLY A 190 -7.25 -8.97 17.34
C GLY A 190 -8.65 -9.07 16.76
N VAL A 191 -9.63 -8.84 17.60
CA VAL A 191 -11.02 -8.70 17.14
C VAL A 191 -11.18 -7.34 16.47
N ASN A 192 -11.60 -7.33 15.21
CA ASN A 192 -11.81 -6.09 14.48
C ASN A 192 -12.91 -5.23 15.13
N PRO A 193 -12.60 -4.02 15.65
CA PRO A 193 -13.59 -3.18 16.30
C PRO A 193 -14.43 -2.37 15.29
N PHE A 194 -14.07 -2.40 14.02
CA PHE A 194 -14.76 -1.64 12.98
C PHE A 194 -15.84 -2.52 12.34
N ALA A 195 -17.01 -1.94 12.13
CA ALA A 195 -18.05 -2.64 11.40
C ALA A 195 -17.85 -2.40 9.90
N GLY A 196 -17.78 -3.46 9.13
CA GLY A 196 -17.89 -3.41 7.70
C GLY A 196 -19.29 -2.96 7.27
N MET A 197 -19.38 -2.28 6.14
CA MET A 197 -20.65 -1.91 5.52
C MET A 197 -20.99 -2.93 4.44
N SER A 198 -22.09 -3.64 4.62
CA SER A 198 -22.65 -4.55 3.61
C SER A 198 -23.90 -3.93 3.00
N VAL A 199 -24.01 -3.94 1.70
CA VAL A 199 -25.22 -3.48 1.00
C VAL A 199 -25.96 -4.70 0.43
N GLU A 200 -27.09 -5.05 1.04
CA GLU A 200 -27.99 -6.04 0.49
C GLU A 200 -28.79 -5.44 -0.66
N ARG A 201 -28.88 -6.15 -1.75
CA ARG A 201 -29.61 -5.73 -2.97
C ARG A 201 -29.14 -4.39 -3.52
N PRO A 202 -27.83 -4.25 -3.84
CA PRO A 202 -27.30 -3.03 -4.40
C PRO A 202 -28.02 -2.65 -5.71
N PHE A 203 -28.13 -1.36 -5.98
CA PHE A 203 -28.81 -0.80 -7.18
C PHE A 203 -30.32 -1.05 -7.27
N ARG A 204 -31.00 -1.30 -6.14
CA ARG A 204 -32.45 -1.42 -6.04
C ARG A 204 -33.02 -0.36 -5.09
N ASP A 205 -34.28 0.03 -5.31
CA ASP A 205 -34.98 1.02 -4.46
C ASP A 205 -35.16 0.51 -3.03
N ASP A 206 -35.04 -0.78 -2.80
CA ASP A 206 -35.16 -1.47 -1.52
C ASP A 206 -33.78 -1.93 -1.00
N ALA A 207 -32.69 -1.30 -1.44
CA ALA A 207 -31.36 -1.57 -0.91
C ALA A 207 -31.29 -1.31 0.61
N VAL A 208 -30.68 -2.23 1.34
CA VAL A 208 -30.49 -2.13 2.78
C VAL A 208 -29.01 -2.11 3.11
N VAL A 209 -28.58 -1.08 3.79
CA VAL A 209 -27.23 -0.98 4.34
C VAL A 209 -27.20 -1.63 5.71
N ARG A 210 -26.33 -2.60 5.90
CA ARG A 210 -26.06 -3.23 7.20
C ARG A 210 -24.62 -2.99 7.61
N PHE A 211 -24.44 -2.70 8.88
CA PHE A 211 -23.11 -2.70 9.49
C PHE A 211 -22.90 -4.08 10.13
N VAL A 212 -21.96 -4.84 9.58
CA VAL A 212 -21.62 -6.19 10.04
C VAL A 212 -20.24 -6.12 10.68
N ARG A 213 -20.11 -6.59 11.91
CA ARG A 213 -18.81 -6.87 12.51
C ARG A 213 -18.38 -8.24 11.99
N GLU A 214 -17.40 -8.26 11.12
CA GLU A 214 -16.74 -9.50 10.77
C GLU A 214 -15.84 -9.92 11.93
N SER A 215 -16.06 -11.13 12.43
CA SER A 215 -15.06 -11.76 13.29
C SER A 215 -13.85 -12.09 12.40
N VAL A 216 -12.70 -11.49 12.68
CA VAL A 216 -11.46 -11.94 12.08
C VAL A 216 -11.28 -13.42 12.43
N PRO A 217 -11.09 -14.34 11.47
CA PRO A 217 -10.81 -15.73 11.77
C PRO A 217 -9.60 -15.84 12.72
N GLU A 218 -9.67 -16.70 13.70
CA GLU A 218 -8.64 -16.87 14.73
C GLU A 218 -7.29 -17.37 14.20
N ASP A 219 -7.16 -17.63 12.91
CA ASP A 219 -5.92 -18.15 12.31
C ASP A 219 -5.71 -17.60 10.90
N THR A 220 -5.17 -16.39 10.83
CA THR A 220 -4.43 -15.94 9.66
C THR A 220 -2.99 -15.63 10.04
N GLY A 221 -2.36 -16.54 10.72
CA GLY A 221 -0.91 -16.65 10.63
C GLY A 221 -0.60 -16.96 9.19
N ASN A 222 -0.11 -15.99 8.45
CA ASN A 222 0.51 -16.02 7.11
C ASN A 222 0.40 -17.32 6.26
N THR A 223 -0.70 -18.04 6.35
CA THR A 223 -1.05 -19.16 5.51
C THR A 223 -2.30 -18.81 4.75
N SER A 224 -2.10 -18.23 3.57
CA SER A 224 -3.14 -18.11 2.56
C SER A 224 -3.60 -19.50 2.16
N GLU A 225 -4.66 -20.01 2.76
CA GLU A 225 -5.48 -21.01 2.11
C GLU A 225 -6.68 -20.33 1.46
N ALA A 226 -6.74 -20.54 0.19
CA ALA A 226 -7.66 -20.02 -0.79
C ALA A 226 -9.13 -19.99 -0.34
N GLY A 227 -9.72 -18.84 -0.48
CA GLY A 227 -11.15 -18.70 -0.46
C GLY A 227 -11.63 -17.44 -1.14
N SER A 228 -11.82 -17.54 -2.45
CA SER A 228 -12.46 -16.61 -3.37
C SER A 228 -11.53 -15.76 -4.25
N ASP A 229 -11.23 -16.31 -5.39
CA ASP A 229 -10.40 -15.73 -6.46
C ASP A 229 -10.83 -14.33 -6.96
N GLU A 230 -12.05 -13.90 -6.72
CA GLU A 230 -12.54 -12.60 -7.21
C GLU A 230 -12.20 -11.43 -6.28
N LEU A 231 -12.14 -11.64 -4.98
CA LEU A 231 -11.79 -10.60 -4.01
C LEU A 231 -10.27 -10.44 -3.85
N GLU A 232 -9.51 -11.51 -3.97
CA GLU A 232 -8.04 -11.45 -3.99
C GLU A 232 -7.50 -10.78 -5.24
N GLN A 233 -8.13 -10.99 -6.40
CA GLN A 233 -7.76 -10.25 -7.62
C GLN A 233 -7.97 -8.74 -7.45
N GLN A 234 -8.99 -8.31 -6.73
CA GLN A 234 -9.21 -6.88 -6.45
C GLN A 234 -8.20 -6.30 -5.45
N ARG A 235 -7.76 -7.06 -4.45
CA ARG A 235 -6.74 -6.62 -3.47
C ARG A 235 -5.34 -6.48 -4.06
N ASN A 236 -5.01 -7.24 -5.08
CA ASN A 236 -3.70 -7.21 -5.74
C ASN A 236 -3.59 -6.15 -6.86
N LEU A 237 -4.60 -5.29 -7.01
CA LEU A 237 -4.69 -4.34 -8.12
C LEU A 237 -4.45 -2.87 -7.71
N HIS A 238 -3.92 -2.63 -6.52
CA HIS A 238 -3.58 -1.27 -6.07
C HIS A 238 -2.24 -0.80 -6.53
#